data_27fe482b2ddbee3f9de105e8ea418d58
#
_entry.id   27fe482b2ddbee3f9de105e8ea418d58
#
_cell.length_a   1.000
_cell.length_b   1.000
_cell.length_c   1.000
_cell.angle_alpha   90.00
_cell.angle_beta   90.00
_cell.angle_gamma   90.00
#
_symmetry.space_group_name_H-M   'P 1'
#
loop_
_entity.id
_entity.type
_entity.pdbx_description
1 polymer ?
#
loop_
_entity_poly.entity_id
_entity_poly.type
_entity_poly.pdbx_seq_one_letter_code
_entity_poly.pdbx_strand_id
1 'polypeptide(L)'
;MLRVRTLFNVEMKKEKTMKANISEILSKQVNKELYSAYLYLEFQNIFNDRGLQGFAHWYMIQTQEERDHAMLFYQYLQHNNQKVVLEAVEKPVTSASSILEILEAALAHEEYITASINDIYELALREKDYRTKEFLDWFVKEQGEEEANAQALIDKVKFLGEDPKNIYLLDQELAARVYTAPSLTVG
;
A
#
# COMPACT_ATOMS: atom_id res chain seq x y z
N MET A 1 20.27 48.51 -45.33
CA MET A 1 19.28 47.51 -44.93
C MET A 1 19.92 46.54 -43.95
N LEU A 2 19.83 46.84 -42.64
CA LEU A 2 20.32 45.94 -41.59
C LEU A 2 19.19 44.99 -41.22
N ARG A 3 19.44 43.66 -41.36
CA ARG A 3 18.56 42.62 -40.82
C ARG A 3 18.91 42.38 -39.34
N VAL A 4 18.05 42.85 -38.47
CA VAL A 4 18.10 42.47 -37.05
C VAL A 4 17.57 41.02 -36.93
N ARG A 5 18.48 40.06 -36.69
CA ARG A 5 18.10 38.71 -36.28
C ARG A 5 17.93 38.75 -34.75
N THR A 6 16.70 38.87 -34.28
CA THR A 6 16.37 38.63 -32.88
C THR A 6 16.41 37.13 -32.63
N LEU A 7 17.49 36.68 -32.00
CA LEU A 7 17.60 35.33 -31.47
C LEU A 7 16.74 35.24 -30.18
N PHE A 8 15.57 34.67 -30.30
CA PHE A 8 14.83 34.20 -29.13
C PHE A 8 15.56 32.98 -28.58
N ASN A 9 16.43 33.17 -27.60
CA ASN A 9 16.87 32.10 -26.72
C ASN A 9 15.69 31.73 -25.81
N VAL A 10 14.88 30.78 -26.25
CA VAL A 10 13.98 30.05 -25.36
C VAL A 10 14.89 29.10 -24.58
N GLU A 11 15.33 29.52 -23.39
CA GLU A 11 15.80 28.57 -22.38
C GLU A 11 14.62 27.65 -22.04
N MET A 12 14.60 26.49 -22.67
CA MET A 12 13.72 25.40 -22.23
C MET A 12 14.11 25.13 -20.78
N LYS A 13 13.28 25.57 -19.82
CA LYS A 13 13.35 25.06 -18.44
C LYS A 13 13.36 23.54 -18.57
N LYS A 14 14.50 22.91 -18.28
CA LYS A 14 14.54 21.46 -18.06
C LYS A 14 13.47 21.17 -17.01
N GLU A 15 12.37 20.56 -17.40
CA GLU A 15 11.44 19.99 -16.44
C GLU A 15 12.27 19.18 -15.46
N LYS A 16 12.07 19.44 -14.17
CA LYS A 16 12.84 18.80 -13.13
C LYS A 16 12.42 17.33 -13.09
N THR A 17 13.11 16.51 -13.86
CA THR A 17 12.87 15.07 -13.92
C THR A 17 13.08 14.47 -12.53
N MET A 18 12.19 13.56 -12.10
CA MET A 18 12.36 12.80 -10.88
C MET A 18 13.77 12.20 -10.78
N LYS A 19 14.38 12.22 -9.60
CA LYS A 19 15.72 11.65 -9.42
C LYS A 19 15.68 10.13 -9.49
N ALA A 20 16.73 9.52 -10.03
CA ALA A 20 16.83 8.08 -10.22
C ALA A 20 16.67 7.28 -8.91
N ASN A 21 17.21 7.77 -7.79
CA ASN A 21 17.06 7.12 -6.48
C ASN A 21 15.62 7.14 -5.96
N ILE A 22 14.86 8.20 -6.26
CA ILE A 22 13.43 8.28 -5.90
C ILE A 22 12.62 7.30 -6.77
N SER A 23 12.85 7.29 -8.09
CA SER A 23 12.14 6.37 -8.98
C SER A 23 12.44 4.90 -8.69
N GLU A 24 13.66 4.59 -8.27
CA GLU A 24 14.06 3.23 -7.87
C GLU A 24 13.32 2.77 -6.61
N ILE A 25 13.29 3.59 -5.55
CA ILE A 25 12.63 3.21 -4.29
C ILE A 25 11.11 3.13 -4.45
N LEU A 26 10.49 4.03 -5.25
CA LEU A 26 9.07 3.96 -5.60
C LEU A 26 8.75 2.70 -6.42
N SER A 27 9.64 2.30 -7.34
CA SER A 27 9.47 1.07 -8.10
C SER A 27 9.52 -0.18 -7.20
N LYS A 28 10.40 -0.18 -6.19
CA LYS A 28 10.42 -1.24 -5.16
C LYS A 28 9.14 -1.24 -4.32
N GLN A 29 8.55 -0.05 -4.06
CA GLN A 29 7.28 0.01 -3.34
C GLN A 29 6.14 -0.62 -4.12
N VAL A 30 6.06 -0.46 -5.45
CA VAL A 30 5.09 -1.20 -6.28
C VAL A 30 5.14 -2.71 -5.98
N ASN A 31 6.35 -3.28 -5.90
CA ASN A 31 6.51 -4.70 -5.62
C ASN A 31 6.16 -5.09 -4.17
N LYS A 32 6.38 -4.18 -3.21
CA LYS A 32 5.99 -4.41 -1.81
C LYS A 32 4.46 -4.45 -1.67
N GLU A 33 3.75 -3.51 -2.29
CA GLU A 33 2.27 -3.51 -2.28
C GLU A 33 1.70 -4.75 -2.99
N LEU A 34 2.31 -5.18 -4.10
CA LEU A 34 1.93 -6.44 -4.75
C LEU A 34 2.19 -7.65 -3.86
N TYR A 35 3.24 -7.64 -3.05
CA TYR A 35 3.48 -8.67 -2.05
C TYR A 35 2.45 -8.60 -0.92
N SER A 36 2.08 -7.40 -0.43
CA SER A 36 0.99 -7.22 0.56
C SER A 36 -0.31 -7.85 0.05
N ALA A 37 -0.70 -7.53 -1.19
CA ALA A 37 -1.87 -8.13 -1.81
C ALA A 37 -1.79 -9.67 -1.84
N TYR A 38 -0.62 -10.23 -2.13
CA TYR A 38 -0.42 -11.68 -2.21
C TYR A 38 -0.40 -12.32 -0.82
N LEU A 39 0.13 -11.66 0.20
CA LEU A 39 0.08 -12.07 1.59
C LEU A 39 -1.36 -12.11 2.12
N TYR A 40 -2.16 -11.07 1.83
CA TYR A 40 -3.56 -11.03 2.27
C TYR A 40 -4.45 -12.03 1.52
N LEU A 41 -4.11 -12.34 0.27
CA LEU A 41 -4.74 -13.46 -0.43
C LEU A 41 -4.47 -14.80 0.25
N GLU A 42 -3.28 -15.01 0.81
CA GLU A 42 -2.97 -16.21 1.60
C GLU A 42 -3.74 -16.22 2.92
N PHE A 43 -3.89 -15.08 3.61
CA PHE A 43 -4.74 -15.02 4.82
C PHE A 43 -6.21 -15.31 4.50
N GLN A 44 -6.72 -14.79 3.38
CA GLN A 44 -8.04 -15.14 2.87
C GLN A 44 -8.18 -16.66 2.67
N ASN A 45 -7.21 -17.28 2.04
CA ASN A 45 -7.18 -18.73 1.78
C ASN A 45 -7.23 -19.53 3.10
N ILE A 46 -6.41 -19.16 4.10
CA ILE A 46 -6.39 -19.79 5.41
C ILE A 46 -7.76 -19.68 6.13
N PHE A 47 -8.40 -18.52 6.07
CA PHE A 47 -9.70 -18.31 6.70
C PHE A 47 -10.82 -19.05 5.96
N ASN A 48 -10.77 -19.16 4.63
CA ASN A 48 -11.68 -20.00 3.85
C ASN A 48 -11.58 -21.47 4.24
N ASP A 49 -10.37 -22.01 4.40
CA ASP A 49 -10.14 -23.40 4.82
C ASP A 49 -10.68 -23.69 6.22
N ARG A 50 -10.77 -22.66 7.07
CA ARG A 50 -11.34 -22.75 8.42
C ARG A 50 -12.85 -22.52 8.45
N GLY A 51 -13.50 -22.18 7.34
CA GLY A 51 -14.93 -21.85 7.25
C GLY A 51 -15.30 -20.48 7.82
N LEU A 52 -14.32 -19.59 8.03
CA LEU A 52 -14.49 -18.23 8.54
C LEU A 52 -14.65 -17.24 7.37
N GLN A 53 -15.85 -17.21 6.81
CA GLN A 53 -16.13 -16.47 5.57
C GLN A 53 -16.08 -14.96 5.73
N GLY A 54 -16.38 -14.43 6.92
CA GLY A 54 -16.27 -12.99 7.20
C GLY A 54 -14.83 -12.53 7.30
N PHE A 55 -13.96 -13.28 7.97
CA PHE A 55 -12.52 -13.01 7.97
C PHE A 55 -11.93 -13.14 6.56
N ALA A 56 -12.33 -14.18 5.82
CA ALA A 56 -11.90 -14.36 4.43
C ALA A 56 -12.34 -13.18 3.56
N HIS A 57 -13.56 -12.69 3.72
CA HIS A 57 -14.08 -11.51 3.02
C HIS A 57 -13.30 -10.24 3.37
N TRP A 58 -12.96 -10.04 4.64
CA TRP A 58 -12.11 -8.92 5.08
C TRP A 58 -10.78 -8.91 4.33
N TYR A 59 -10.07 -10.04 4.30
CA TYR A 59 -8.78 -10.14 3.61
C TYR A 59 -8.88 -10.15 2.08
N MET A 60 -10.03 -10.53 1.51
CA MET A 60 -10.29 -10.32 0.08
C MET A 60 -10.31 -8.82 -0.25
N ILE A 61 -10.94 -8.01 0.61
CA ILE A 61 -10.97 -6.55 0.43
C ILE A 61 -9.56 -5.98 0.61
N GLN A 62 -8.82 -6.36 1.66
CA GLN A 62 -7.41 -5.95 1.82
C GLN A 62 -6.57 -6.29 0.59
N THR A 63 -6.72 -7.49 0.03
CA THR A 63 -6.03 -7.89 -1.22
C THR A 63 -6.31 -6.91 -2.36
N GLN A 64 -7.56 -6.44 -2.49
CA GLN A 64 -7.94 -5.48 -3.53
C GLN A 64 -7.34 -4.09 -3.25
N GLU A 65 -7.37 -3.63 -2.01
CA GLU A 65 -6.83 -2.33 -1.57
C GLU A 65 -5.32 -2.27 -1.82
N GLU A 66 -4.56 -3.30 -1.43
CA GLU A 66 -3.12 -3.38 -1.68
C GLU A 66 -2.76 -3.41 -3.18
N ARG A 67 -3.57 -4.10 -3.98
CA ARG A 67 -3.39 -4.05 -5.42
C ARG A 67 -3.60 -2.64 -5.96
N ASP A 68 -4.57 -1.91 -5.44
CA ASP A 68 -4.83 -0.54 -5.86
C ASP A 68 -3.71 0.41 -5.37
N HIS A 69 -3.14 0.20 -4.18
CA HIS A 69 -1.94 0.90 -3.70
C HIS A 69 -0.76 0.68 -4.66
N ALA A 70 -0.49 -0.55 -5.05
CA ALA A 70 0.54 -0.85 -6.05
C ALA A 70 0.31 -0.10 -7.37
N MET A 71 -0.96 -0.03 -7.84
CA MET A 71 -1.31 0.65 -9.07
C MET A 71 -1.19 2.18 -8.96
N LEU A 72 -1.42 2.77 -7.79
CA LEU A 72 -1.18 4.20 -7.56
C LEU A 72 0.31 4.54 -7.69
N PHE A 73 1.23 3.78 -7.06
CA PHE A 73 2.68 3.95 -7.23
C PHE A 73 3.11 3.74 -8.68
N TYR A 74 2.58 2.70 -9.33
CA TYR A 74 2.87 2.40 -10.73
C TYR A 74 2.47 3.55 -11.65
N GLN A 75 1.24 4.05 -11.53
CA GLN A 75 0.70 5.16 -12.32
C GLN A 75 1.48 6.46 -12.05
N TYR A 76 1.83 6.72 -10.79
CA TYR A 76 2.61 7.88 -10.40
C TYR A 76 3.98 7.90 -11.09
N LEU A 77 4.68 6.76 -11.12
CA LEU A 77 5.94 6.62 -11.85
C LEU A 77 5.76 6.89 -13.35
N GLN A 78 4.72 6.30 -13.96
CA GLN A 78 4.46 6.52 -15.39
C GLN A 78 4.09 7.97 -15.70
N HIS A 79 3.26 8.61 -14.88
CA HIS A 79 2.91 10.02 -15.02
C HIS A 79 4.16 10.94 -14.97
N ASN A 80 5.16 10.56 -14.21
CA ASN A 80 6.44 11.25 -14.11
C ASN A 80 7.49 10.74 -15.14
N ASN A 81 7.08 10.03 -16.20
CA ASN A 81 7.93 9.47 -17.24
C ASN A 81 9.06 8.58 -16.70
N GLN A 82 8.80 7.83 -15.61
CA GLN A 82 9.74 6.88 -15.03
C GLN A 82 9.41 5.47 -15.50
N LYS A 83 10.47 4.68 -15.73
CA LYS A 83 10.32 3.26 -15.99
C LYS A 83 10.09 2.52 -14.67
N VAL A 84 9.03 1.72 -14.61
CA VAL A 84 8.81 0.79 -13.50
C VAL A 84 9.58 -0.50 -13.75
N VAL A 85 10.30 -0.98 -12.73
CA VAL A 85 10.95 -2.28 -12.73
C VAL A 85 10.13 -3.20 -11.84
N LEU A 86 9.46 -4.17 -12.47
CA LEU A 86 8.72 -5.20 -11.73
C LEU A 86 9.67 -6.36 -11.43
N GLU A 87 9.76 -6.71 -10.16
CA GLU A 87 10.55 -7.83 -9.67
C GLU A 87 9.62 -9.04 -9.40
N ALA A 88 10.18 -10.16 -8.99
CA ALA A 88 9.39 -11.31 -8.57
C ALA A 88 8.62 -10.97 -7.27
N VAL A 89 7.36 -11.38 -7.22
CA VAL A 89 6.60 -11.38 -5.96
C VAL A 89 6.86 -12.70 -5.27
N GLU A 90 7.45 -12.63 -4.08
CA GLU A 90 7.82 -13.81 -3.31
C GLU A 90 6.59 -14.57 -2.81
N LYS A 91 6.76 -15.87 -2.59
CA LYS A 91 5.71 -16.69 -1.98
C LYS A 91 5.46 -16.20 -0.55
N PRO A 92 4.20 -15.89 -0.17
CA PRO A 92 3.88 -15.57 1.21
C PRO A 92 4.22 -16.75 2.13
N VAL A 93 4.89 -16.45 3.23
CA VAL A 93 5.23 -17.44 4.24
C VAL A 93 4.63 -16.98 5.56
N THR A 94 3.71 -17.79 6.10
CA THR A 94 3.18 -17.58 7.44
C THR A 94 3.27 -18.89 8.23
N SER A 95 3.69 -18.79 9.49
CA SER A 95 3.62 -19.87 10.47
C SER A 95 2.45 -19.70 11.43
N ALA A 96 1.61 -18.68 11.20
CA ALA A 96 0.48 -18.37 12.07
C ALA A 96 -0.56 -19.51 12.08
N SER A 97 -0.90 -19.98 13.28
CA SER A 97 -1.75 -21.14 13.51
C SER A 97 -3.08 -20.79 14.17
N SER A 98 -3.20 -19.62 14.82
CA SER A 98 -4.43 -19.10 15.42
C SER A 98 -4.97 -17.89 14.65
N ILE A 99 -6.19 -17.45 14.93
CA ILE A 99 -6.76 -16.23 14.38
C ILE A 99 -5.92 -15.03 14.82
N LEU A 100 -5.61 -14.97 16.11
CA LEU A 100 -4.85 -13.87 16.69
C LEU A 100 -3.46 -13.75 16.05
N GLU A 101 -2.75 -14.85 15.84
CA GLU A 101 -1.42 -14.82 15.19
C GLU A 101 -1.48 -14.30 13.75
N ILE A 102 -2.55 -14.60 13.00
CA ILE A 102 -2.73 -14.06 11.63
C ILE A 102 -2.96 -12.55 11.69
N LEU A 103 -3.79 -12.07 12.62
CA LEU A 103 -4.05 -10.64 12.79
C LEU A 103 -2.79 -9.89 13.25
N GLU A 104 -2.01 -10.45 14.17
CA GLU A 104 -0.73 -9.89 14.62
C GLU A 104 0.31 -9.87 13.49
N ALA A 105 0.33 -10.89 12.62
CA ALA A 105 1.17 -10.90 11.43
C ALA A 105 0.76 -9.83 10.40
N ALA A 106 -0.55 -9.56 10.27
CA ALA A 106 -1.04 -8.49 9.42
C ALA A 106 -0.60 -7.12 9.95
N LEU A 107 -0.78 -6.84 11.25
CA LEU A 107 -0.33 -5.57 11.85
C LEU A 107 1.19 -5.38 11.67
N ALA A 108 1.99 -6.40 11.96
CA ALA A 108 3.44 -6.31 11.77
C ALA A 108 3.83 -6.04 10.31
N HIS A 109 3.03 -6.53 9.37
CA HIS A 109 3.24 -6.24 7.95
C HIS A 109 2.88 -4.78 7.62
N GLU A 110 1.78 -4.23 8.14
CA GLU A 110 1.43 -2.81 7.95
C GLU A 110 2.50 -1.88 8.54
N GLU A 111 3.01 -2.18 9.73
CA GLU A 111 4.12 -1.42 10.34
C GLU A 111 5.38 -1.45 9.45
N TYR A 112 5.67 -2.58 8.79
CA TYR A 112 6.75 -2.68 7.81
C TYR A 112 6.52 -1.81 6.57
N ILE A 113 5.29 -1.78 6.04
CA ILE A 113 4.92 -0.93 4.91
C ILE A 113 4.98 0.55 5.30
N THR A 114 4.48 0.92 6.47
CA THR A 114 4.60 2.27 7.04
C THR A 114 6.05 2.73 7.11
N ALA A 115 6.94 1.90 7.64
CA ALA A 115 8.37 2.22 7.69
C ALA A 115 8.95 2.46 6.28
N SER A 116 8.56 1.62 5.30
CA SER A 116 8.98 1.78 3.92
C SER A 116 8.50 3.08 3.28
N ILE A 117 7.24 3.47 3.50
CA ILE A 117 6.67 4.73 3.02
C ILE A 117 7.37 5.92 3.65
N ASN A 118 7.67 5.87 4.96
CA ASN A 118 8.42 6.90 5.66
C ASN A 118 9.83 7.08 5.09
N ASP A 119 10.53 6.00 4.75
CA ASP A 119 11.85 6.06 4.10
C ASP A 119 11.79 6.79 2.75
N ILE A 120 10.75 6.53 1.95
CA ILE A 120 10.55 7.22 0.67
C ILE A 120 10.23 8.70 0.90
N TYR A 121 9.40 8.99 1.90
CA TYR A 121 9.02 10.35 2.27
C TYR A 121 10.24 11.18 2.71
N GLU A 122 11.10 10.63 3.58
CA GLU A 122 12.35 11.27 3.99
C GLU A 122 13.29 11.52 2.80
N LEU A 123 13.39 10.53 1.89
CA LEU A 123 14.19 10.69 0.68
C LEU A 123 13.64 11.83 -0.19
N ALA A 124 12.32 11.89 -0.39
CA ALA A 124 11.68 12.95 -1.17
C ALA A 124 11.97 14.35 -0.56
N LEU A 125 11.88 14.50 0.75
CA LEU A 125 12.21 15.74 1.46
C LEU A 125 13.69 16.12 1.29
N ARG A 126 14.61 15.19 1.48
CA ARG A 126 16.05 15.41 1.33
C ARG A 126 16.41 15.85 -0.09
N GLU A 127 15.76 15.28 -1.07
CA GLU A 127 15.97 15.58 -2.48
C GLU A 127 15.17 16.80 -2.97
N LYS A 128 14.34 17.40 -2.10
CA LYS A 128 13.44 18.51 -2.39
C LYS A 128 12.45 18.18 -3.53
N ASP A 129 12.03 16.92 -3.60
CA ASP A 129 10.99 16.45 -4.50
C ASP A 129 9.62 16.56 -3.82
N TYR A 130 9.11 17.79 -3.78
CA TYR A 130 7.84 18.10 -3.12
C TYR A 130 6.64 17.47 -3.82
N ARG A 131 6.76 17.11 -5.09
CA ARG A 131 5.71 16.40 -5.83
C ARG A 131 5.54 14.98 -5.32
N THR A 132 6.65 14.26 -5.16
CA THR A 132 6.66 12.92 -4.54
C THR A 132 6.20 12.98 -3.09
N LYS A 133 6.65 14.00 -2.34
CA LYS A 133 6.19 14.22 -0.96
C LYS A 133 4.66 14.39 -0.90
N GLU A 134 4.07 15.23 -1.75
CA GLU A 134 2.62 15.48 -1.79
C GLU A 134 1.83 14.21 -2.16
N PHE A 135 2.34 13.43 -3.12
CA PHE A 135 1.77 12.13 -3.46
C PHE A 135 1.78 11.18 -2.24
N LEU A 136 2.85 11.16 -1.47
CA LEU A 136 3.00 10.30 -0.28
C LEU A 136 2.20 10.76 0.92
N ASP A 137 1.73 12.03 1.00
CA ASP A 137 0.90 12.50 2.11
C ASP A 137 -0.37 11.65 2.30
N TRP A 138 -0.96 11.19 1.19
CA TRP A 138 -2.10 10.29 1.23
C TRP A 138 -1.73 8.94 1.84
N PHE A 139 -0.61 8.35 1.42
CA PHE A 139 -0.16 7.04 1.93
C PHE A 139 0.22 7.10 3.42
N VAL A 140 0.81 8.19 3.89
CA VAL A 140 1.10 8.37 5.33
C VAL A 140 -0.19 8.35 6.16
N LYS A 141 -1.26 8.96 5.66
CA LYS A 141 -2.56 8.93 6.32
C LYS A 141 -3.20 7.54 6.24
N GLU A 142 -3.16 6.93 5.05
CA GLU A 142 -3.73 5.60 4.82
C GLU A 142 -3.10 4.56 5.73
N GLN A 143 -1.75 4.52 5.84
CA GLN A 143 -1.08 3.60 6.74
C GLN A 143 -1.50 3.77 8.20
N GLY A 144 -1.77 5.00 8.65
CA GLY A 144 -2.34 5.21 9.98
C GLY A 144 -3.73 4.59 10.15
N GLU A 145 -4.54 4.55 9.10
CA GLU A 145 -5.87 3.90 9.09
C GLU A 145 -5.70 2.36 9.02
N GLU A 146 -4.77 1.84 8.21
CA GLU A 146 -4.50 0.39 8.11
C GLU A 146 -4.01 -0.21 9.44
N GLU A 147 -3.03 0.42 10.08
CA GLU A 147 -2.55 -0.01 11.40
C GLU A 147 -3.65 0.04 12.46
N ALA A 148 -4.46 1.12 12.48
CA ALA A 148 -5.57 1.25 13.43
C ALA A 148 -6.64 0.19 13.21
N ASN A 149 -6.97 -0.15 11.95
CA ASN A 149 -7.91 -1.20 11.60
C ASN A 149 -7.40 -2.59 12.02
N ALA A 150 -6.13 -2.90 11.74
CA ALA A 150 -5.51 -4.15 12.14
C ALA A 150 -5.47 -4.29 13.68
N GLN A 151 -5.06 -3.24 14.40
CA GLN A 151 -5.06 -3.22 15.85
C GLN A 151 -6.46 -3.39 16.45
N ALA A 152 -7.49 -2.74 15.88
CA ALA A 152 -8.87 -2.88 16.34
C ALA A 152 -9.39 -4.32 16.24
N LEU A 153 -9.02 -5.06 15.18
CA LEU A 153 -9.37 -6.47 15.05
C LEU A 153 -8.68 -7.33 16.12
N ILE A 154 -7.39 -7.08 16.37
CA ILE A 154 -6.62 -7.75 17.43
C ILE A 154 -7.29 -7.53 18.79
N ASP A 155 -7.64 -6.27 19.09
CA ASP A 155 -8.28 -5.92 20.36
C ASP A 155 -9.65 -6.59 20.51
N LYS A 156 -10.45 -6.66 19.45
CA LYS A 156 -11.72 -7.39 19.45
C LYS A 156 -11.54 -8.87 19.76
N VAL A 157 -10.59 -9.55 19.11
CA VAL A 157 -10.32 -10.97 19.34
C VAL A 157 -9.80 -11.18 20.76
N LYS A 158 -8.89 -10.33 21.26
CA LYS A 158 -8.38 -10.41 22.64
C LYS A 158 -9.49 -10.18 23.69
N PHE A 159 -10.41 -9.24 23.42
CA PHE A 159 -11.54 -8.95 24.32
C PHE A 159 -12.59 -10.06 24.33
N LEU A 160 -12.95 -10.58 23.17
CA LEU A 160 -13.99 -11.61 23.03
C LEU A 160 -13.48 -13.00 23.38
N GLY A 161 -12.18 -13.26 23.22
CA GLY A 161 -11.58 -14.59 23.26
C GLY A 161 -11.93 -15.41 22.00
N GLU A 162 -11.18 -16.47 21.76
CA GLU A 162 -11.38 -17.38 20.62
C GLU A 162 -12.46 -18.47 20.90
N ASP A 163 -13.49 -18.16 21.68
CA ASP A 163 -14.64 -19.03 21.82
C ASP A 163 -15.42 -19.11 20.50
N PRO A 164 -15.86 -20.30 20.05
CA PRO A 164 -16.52 -20.46 18.75
C PRO A 164 -17.73 -19.56 18.52
N LYS A 165 -18.50 -19.26 19.56
CA LYS A 165 -19.67 -18.39 19.47
C LYS A 165 -19.25 -16.93 19.23
N ASN A 166 -18.23 -16.46 19.94
CA ASN A 166 -17.71 -15.11 19.80
C ASN A 166 -17.04 -14.91 18.44
N ILE A 167 -16.27 -15.88 17.98
CA ILE A 167 -15.66 -15.87 16.66
C ILE A 167 -16.73 -15.86 15.57
N TYR A 168 -17.80 -16.65 15.70
CA TYR A 168 -18.92 -16.62 14.75
C TYR A 168 -19.57 -15.22 14.66
N LEU A 169 -19.79 -14.54 15.81
CA LEU A 169 -20.37 -13.19 15.79
C LEU A 169 -19.44 -12.17 15.12
N LEU A 170 -18.14 -12.25 15.39
CA LEU A 170 -17.16 -11.38 14.76
C LEU A 170 -17.05 -11.67 13.25
N ASP A 171 -17.08 -12.93 12.85
CA ASP A 171 -17.08 -13.33 11.43
C ASP A 171 -18.29 -12.73 10.68
N GLN A 172 -19.49 -12.75 11.30
CA GLN A 172 -20.68 -12.11 10.71
C GLN A 172 -20.54 -10.58 10.60
N GLU A 173 -19.90 -9.95 11.58
CA GLU A 173 -19.60 -8.51 11.52
C GLU A 173 -18.64 -8.18 10.35
N LEU A 174 -17.56 -8.96 10.20
CA LEU A 174 -16.56 -8.75 9.17
C LEU A 174 -17.08 -8.99 7.74
N ALA A 175 -18.06 -9.88 7.59
CA ALA A 175 -18.72 -10.13 6.31
C ALA A 175 -19.47 -8.89 5.77
N ALA A 176 -19.76 -7.90 6.60
CA ALA A 176 -20.46 -6.68 6.21
C ALA A 176 -19.52 -5.59 5.65
N ARG A 177 -18.20 -5.77 5.70
CA ARG A 177 -17.25 -4.79 5.13
C ARG A 177 -17.51 -4.60 3.63
N VAL A 178 -17.45 -3.34 3.19
CA VAL A 178 -17.61 -2.98 1.78
C VAL A 178 -16.31 -2.36 1.29
N TYR A 179 -15.81 -2.82 0.16
CA TYR A 179 -14.66 -2.23 -0.50
C TYR A 179 -14.95 -0.78 -0.92
N THR A 180 -13.98 0.09 -0.70
CA THR A 180 -14.00 1.48 -1.16
C THR A 180 -12.70 1.76 -1.93
N ALA A 181 -12.83 2.24 -3.16
CA ALA A 181 -11.65 2.57 -3.96
C ALA A 181 -10.86 3.74 -3.32
N PRO A 182 -9.52 3.76 -3.47
CA PRO A 182 -8.69 4.86 -3.00
C PRO A 182 -9.18 6.23 -3.49
N SER A 183 -9.17 7.22 -2.62
CA SER A 183 -9.55 8.60 -2.97
C SER A 183 -8.45 9.36 -3.73
N LEU A 184 -7.21 8.85 -3.71
CA LEU A 184 -6.07 9.42 -4.43
C LEU A 184 -6.21 9.18 -5.92
N THR A 185 -6.03 10.22 -6.71
CA THR A 185 -5.96 10.14 -8.17
C THR A 185 -4.59 10.64 -8.64
N VAL A 186 -3.99 9.89 -9.57
CA VAL A 186 -2.75 10.28 -10.25
C VAL A 186 -3.12 10.93 -11.58
N GLY A 187 -2.96 12.26 -11.67
CA GLY A 187 -3.35 13.02 -12.86
C GLY A 187 -2.61 14.33 -12.95
#